data_6c64845028c88a2e2dc08d4f5087a240
#
_entry.id   6c64845028c88a2e2dc08d4f5087a240
#
_cell.length_a   1.000
_cell.length_b   1.000
_cell.length_c   1.000
_cell.angle_alpha   90.00
_cell.angle_beta   90.00
_cell.angle_gamma   90.00
#
_symmetry.space_group_name_H-M   'P 1'
#
loop_
_entity.id
_entity.type
_entity.pdbx_description
1 polymer ?
#
loop_
_entity_poly.entity_id
_entity_poly.type
_entity_poly.pdbx_seq_one_letter_code
_entity_poly.pdbx_strand_id
1 'polypeptide(L)'
;MKTVTFKIILGIMAFVIICSAKSSTRDPLALYAELDKNATPNTLTSKEKEKGWQLLFDGKKSDGWHGYNLKGFPDCWTIEDESFTMVTTGGQESQDIITNSVYRNFAFSVDYKLTKGANSGIIFQIAEDPKYKFPYETGPEFQVIDHTNWPDKLEDVQTNGANYAMYPPMAKPYKPLGEWNHLFLVVDGNYVTQILNDVIVVRYEKNSEEWKKLKDSGKWVNFPDWGKFDEGHISLQNHGTKVWYRNIKLKVL
;
A
#
# COMPACT_ATOMS: atom_id res chain seq x y z
N MET A 1 -43.08 17.39 69.66
CA MET A 1 -41.78 17.70 69.05
C MET A 1 -41.46 16.61 68.02
N LYS A 2 -41.53 16.92 66.73
CA LYS A 2 -41.20 15.98 65.66
C LYS A 2 -39.83 16.35 65.11
N THR A 3 -38.87 15.44 65.31
CA THR A 3 -37.51 15.58 64.80
C THR A 3 -37.48 15.27 63.32
N VAL A 4 -37.08 16.26 62.51
CA VAL A 4 -36.89 16.11 61.03
C VAL A 4 -35.43 15.77 60.77
N THR A 5 -35.15 14.56 60.30
CA THR A 5 -33.81 14.12 59.92
C THR A 5 -33.54 14.48 58.47
N PHE A 6 -32.63 15.40 58.21
CA PHE A 6 -32.14 15.76 56.88
C PHE A 6 -31.13 14.71 56.41
N LYS A 7 -31.44 13.97 55.34
CA LYS A 7 -30.48 13.12 54.64
C LYS A 7 -29.78 13.95 53.57
N ILE A 8 -28.50 14.19 53.76
CA ILE A 8 -27.59 14.78 52.77
C ILE A 8 -27.26 13.66 51.79
N ILE A 9 -27.69 13.77 50.55
CA ILE A 9 -27.28 12.90 49.43
C ILE A 9 -26.03 13.56 48.81
N LEU A 10 -24.87 12.96 49.06
CA LEU A 10 -23.62 13.36 48.42
C LEU A 10 -23.63 12.74 47.02
N GLY A 11 -23.90 13.54 46.01
CA GLY A 11 -23.78 13.13 44.61
C GLY A 11 -22.31 13.12 44.20
N ILE A 12 -21.74 11.93 44.00
CA ILE A 12 -20.42 11.76 43.40
C ILE A 12 -20.57 12.02 41.91
N MET A 13 -20.18 13.19 41.47
CA MET A 13 -20.06 13.54 40.06
C MET A 13 -18.79 12.88 39.50
N ALA A 14 -18.91 11.72 38.86
CA ALA A 14 -17.82 11.09 38.13
C ALA A 14 -17.48 11.96 36.91
N PHE A 15 -16.40 12.69 36.97
CA PHE A 15 -15.81 13.36 35.82
C PHE A 15 -15.19 12.28 34.94
N VAL A 16 -15.92 11.88 33.90
CA VAL A 16 -15.34 11.09 32.81
C VAL A 16 -14.46 12.04 32.01
N ILE A 17 -13.17 12.01 32.28
CA ILE A 17 -12.18 12.64 31.39
C ILE A 17 -12.14 11.80 30.13
N ILE A 18 -12.90 12.19 29.12
CA ILE A 18 -12.73 11.69 27.76
C ILE A 18 -11.41 12.28 27.26
N CYS A 19 -10.34 11.55 27.46
CA CYS A 19 -9.08 11.83 26.81
C CYS A 19 -9.26 11.54 25.33
N SER A 20 -9.73 12.53 24.58
CA SER A 20 -9.74 12.48 23.12
C SER A 20 -8.29 12.52 22.68
N ALA A 21 -7.65 11.36 22.57
CA ALA A 21 -6.44 11.22 21.80
C ALA A 21 -6.78 11.72 20.39
N LYS A 22 -6.32 12.91 20.03
CA LYS A 22 -6.34 13.38 18.66
C LYS A 22 -5.46 12.44 17.87
N SER A 23 -6.09 11.43 17.24
CA SER A 23 -5.49 10.69 16.14
C SER A 23 -5.20 11.73 15.06
N SER A 24 -3.93 12.09 14.88
CA SER A 24 -3.53 13.06 13.85
C SER A 24 -3.36 12.36 12.51
N THR A 25 -4.26 11.46 12.16
CA THR A 25 -4.27 10.86 10.84
C THR A 25 -4.81 11.88 9.85
N ARG A 26 -4.02 12.15 8.83
CA ARG A 26 -4.46 12.95 7.68
C ARG A 26 -5.61 12.23 7.00
N ASP A 27 -6.57 12.99 6.47
CA ASP A 27 -7.66 12.40 5.70
C ASP A 27 -7.13 11.83 4.38
N PRO A 28 -7.16 10.49 4.18
CA PRO A 28 -6.66 9.87 2.94
C PRO A 28 -7.43 10.32 1.69
N LEU A 29 -8.71 10.65 1.81
CA LEU A 29 -9.51 11.13 0.67
C LEU A 29 -9.16 12.57 0.32
N ALA A 30 -8.82 13.40 1.30
CA ALA A 30 -8.32 14.74 1.03
C ALA A 30 -6.96 14.72 0.31
N LEU A 31 -6.05 13.80 0.70
CA LEU A 31 -4.78 13.59 -0.01
C LEU A 31 -5.02 13.08 -1.43
N TYR A 32 -5.94 12.14 -1.60
CA TYR A 32 -6.32 11.62 -2.91
C TYR A 32 -6.89 12.70 -3.84
N ALA A 33 -7.69 13.63 -3.31
CA ALA A 33 -8.28 14.75 -4.06
C ALA A 33 -7.25 15.83 -4.48
N GLU A 34 -6.01 15.75 -4.02
CA GLU A 34 -4.93 16.63 -4.50
C GLU A 34 -4.44 16.25 -5.88
N LEU A 35 -4.60 14.96 -6.29
CA LEU A 35 -4.19 14.47 -7.60
C LEU A 35 -5.19 14.89 -8.70
N ASP A 36 -4.64 15.26 -9.85
CA ASP A 36 -5.44 15.56 -11.05
C ASP A 36 -5.60 14.28 -11.90
N LYS A 37 -6.80 13.72 -11.88
CA LYS A 37 -7.12 12.48 -12.61
C LYS A 37 -7.07 12.64 -14.14
N ASN A 38 -7.12 13.88 -14.63
CA ASN A 38 -7.08 14.20 -16.05
C ASN A 38 -5.69 14.67 -16.51
N ALA A 39 -4.71 14.69 -15.61
CA ALA A 39 -3.34 15.03 -15.98
C ALA A 39 -2.76 14.02 -16.97
N THR A 40 -1.89 14.48 -17.85
CA THR A 40 -1.09 13.58 -18.69
C THR A 40 -0.31 12.62 -17.78
N PRO A 41 -0.38 11.30 -18.02
CA PRO A 41 0.39 10.34 -17.24
C PRO A 41 1.89 10.68 -17.19
N ASN A 42 2.56 10.27 -16.13
CA ASN A 42 3.99 10.52 -15.90
C ASN A 42 4.37 12.01 -15.85
N THR A 43 3.44 12.87 -15.47
CA THR A 43 3.68 14.31 -15.24
C THR A 43 3.10 14.77 -13.91
N LEU A 44 3.60 15.90 -13.43
CA LEU A 44 3.03 16.63 -12.29
C LEU A 44 2.44 17.95 -12.76
N THR A 45 1.20 18.20 -12.41
CA THR A 45 0.59 19.52 -12.57
C THR A 45 1.22 20.54 -11.62
N SER A 46 1.05 21.83 -11.89
CA SER A 46 1.52 22.89 -10.98
C SER A 46 0.91 22.71 -9.57
N LYS A 47 -0.37 22.38 -9.49
CA LYS A 47 -1.08 22.13 -8.22
C LYS A 47 -0.46 20.97 -7.44
N GLU A 48 -0.16 19.87 -8.10
CA GLU A 48 0.47 18.71 -7.45
C GLU A 48 1.87 19.06 -6.92
N LYS A 49 2.66 19.80 -7.70
CA LYS A 49 3.99 20.29 -7.27
C LYS A 49 3.89 21.19 -6.04
N GLU A 50 2.96 22.16 -6.04
CA GLU A 50 2.70 23.06 -4.90
C GLU A 50 2.27 22.30 -3.64
N LYS A 51 1.57 21.16 -3.80
CA LYS A 51 1.16 20.27 -2.73
C LYS A 51 2.28 19.33 -2.24
N GLY A 52 3.45 19.35 -2.86
CA GLY A 52 4.61 18.56 -2.48
C GLY A 52 4.65 17.15 -3.07
N TRP A 53 3.86 16.88 -4.11
CA TRP A 53 3.94 15.63 -4.86
C TRP A 53 5.24 15.55 -5.65
N GLN A 54 5.83 14.37 -5.70
CA GLN A 54 7.03 14.04 -6.46
C GLN A 54 6.67 13.00 -7.52
N LEU A 55 7.27 13.12 -8.70
CA LEU A 55 7.16 12.12 -9.76
C LEU A 55 8.30 11.10 -9.57
N LEU A 56 7.96 9.84 -9.37
CA LEU A 56 8.94 8.75 -9.21
C LEU A 56 9.27 8.04 -10.52
N PHE A 57 8.54 8.33 -11.60
CA PHE A 57 8.78 7.76 -12.92
C PHE A 57 8.26 8.72 -14.00
N ASP A 58 9.13 9.07 -14.94
CA ASP A 58 8.83 10.01 -16.04
C ASP A 58 8.37 9.35 -17.34
N GLY A 59 8.19 8.03 -17.33
CA GLY A 59 7.85 7.25 -18.52
C GLY A 59 9.03 6.91 -19.44
N LYS A 60 10.26 7.32 -19.10
CA LYS A 60 11.41 7.23 -20.00
C LYS A 60 12.63 6.56 -19.37
N LYS A 61 12.86 6.77 -18.07
CA LYS A 61 14.04 6.31 -17.37
C LYS A 61 13.68 5.61 -16.09
N SER A 62 14.52 4.67 -15.66
CA SER A 62 14.41 3.99 -14.37
C SER A 62 15.14 4.70 -13.23
N ASP A 63 15.53 5.97 -13.44
CA ASP A 63 16.17 6.78 -12.40
C ASP A 63 15.32 6.77 -11.11
N GLY A 64 15.96 6.53 -9.96
CA GLY A 64 15.26 6.40 -8.68
C GLY A 64 14.77 4.99 -8.34
N TRP A 65 15.04 3.99 -9.18
CA TRP A 65 14.68 2.59 -8.98
C TRP A 65 15.86 1.64 -9.23
N HIS A 66 15.91 0.53 -8.47
CA HIS A 66 16.85 -0.56 -8.68
C HIS A 66 16.20 -1.90 -8.31
N GLY A 67 16.85 -3.00 -8.68
CA GLY A 67 16.36 -4.34 -8.30
C GLY A 67 16.64 -4.63 -6.84
N TYR A 68 15.72 -5.28 -6.15
CA TYR A 68 15.87 -5.63 -4.74
C TYR A 68 17.14 -6.48 -4.51
N ASN A 69 18.00 -6.04 -3.60
CA ASN A 69 19.34 -6.61 -3.37
C ASN A 69 20.27 -6.60 -4.59
N LEU A 70 20.03 -5.71 -5.58
CA LEU A 70 20.85 -5.56 -6.78
C LEU A 70 21.42 -4.15 -6.92
N LYS A 71 22.56 -4.01 -7.62
CA LYS A 71 23.19 -2.72 -7.91
C LYS A 71 22.67 -2.03 -9.18
N GLY A 72 21.52 -2.35 -9.68
CA GLY A 72 21.02 -1.76 -10.92
C GLY A 72 19.59 -2.16 -11.22
N PHE A 73 19.10 -1.66 -12.34
CA PHE A 73 17.76 -2.00 -12.81
C PHE A 73 17.80 -3.39 -13.48
N PRO A 74 16.94 -4.36 -13.10
CA PRO A 74 17.04 -5.73 -13.58
C PRO A 74 16.47 -5.90 -14.99
N ASP A 75 17.06 -6.80 -15.79
CA ASP A 75 16.68 -7.06 -17.18
C ASP A 75 15.26 -7.65 -17.36
N CYS A 76 14.65 -8.17 -16.28
CA CYS A 76 13.27 -8.63 -16.29
C CYS A 76 12.24 -7.48 -16.23
N TRP A 77 12.70 -6.25 -16.23
CA TRP A 77 11.89 -5.04 -16.36
C TRP A 77 12.34 -4.24 -17.58
N THR A 78 11.42 -3.65 -18.27
CA THR A 78 11.66 -2.71 -19.39
C THR A 78 10.76 -1.50 -19.27
N ILE A 79 11.01 -0.49 -20.11
CA ILE A 79 10.09 0.64 -20.30
C ILE A 79 9.44 0.46 -21.66
N GLU A 80 8.14 0.20 -21.67
CA GLU A 80 7.31 0.01 -22.85
C GLU A 80 6.06 0.87 -22.73
N ASP A 81 5.70 1.61 -23.77
CA ASP A 81 4.55 2.51 -23.76
C ASP A 81 4.50 3.45 -22.55
N GLU A 82 5.64 4.09 -22.27
CA GLU A 82 5.82 4.99 -21.13
C GLU A 82 5.45 4.35 -19.77
N SER A 83 5.66 3.04 -19.61
CA SER A 83 5.33 2.27 -18.42
C SER A 83 6.48 1.35 -18.03
N PHE A 84 6.74 1.18 -16.72
CA PHE A 84 7.50 0.02 -16.27
C PHE A 84 6.72 -1.23 -16.58
N THR A 85 7.34 -2.14 -17.31
CA THR A 85 6.72 -3.35 -17.83
C THR A 85 7.54 -4.56 -17.41
N MET A 86 6.88 -5.54 -16.80
CA MET A 86 7.52 -6.83 -16.56
C MET A 86 7.68 -7.61 -17.84
N VAL A 87 8.89 -8.07 -18.10
CA VAL A 87 9.20 -8.98 -19.21
C VAL A 87 9.01 -10.41 -18.73
N THR A 88 8.21 -11.20 -19.43
CA THR A 88 8.06 -12.62 -19.12
C THR A 88 9.35 -13.34 -19.49
N THR A 89 10.10 -13.82 -18.51
CA THR A 89 11.46 -14.35 -18.71
C THR A 89 11.54 -15.86 -18.87
N GLY A 90 10.40 -16.54 -19.05
CA GLY A 90 10.39 -17.98 -19.33
C GLY A 90 11.00 -18.87 -18.25
N GLY A 91 11.01 -18.41 -17.00
CA GLY A 91 11.53 -19.17 -15.84
C GLY A 91 12.85 -18.65 -15.26
N GLN A 92 13.37 -17.53 -15.74
CA GLN A 92 14.45 -16.81 -15.03
C GLN A 92 13.88 -16.17 -13.76
N GLU A 93 14.73 -16.00 -12.74
CA GLU A 93 14.31 -15.44 -11.45
C GLU A 93 13.65 -14.06 -11.66
N SER A 94 12.42 -13.94 -11.22
CA SER A 94 11.70 -12.67 -11.17
C SER A 94 12.35 -11.80 -10.10
N GLN A 95 12.64 -10.55 -10.45
CA GLN A 95 13.24 -9.57 -9.56
C GLN A 95 12.28 -8.41 -9.38
N ASP A 96 11.97 -8.08 -8.13
CA ASP A 96 11.22 -6.87 -7.80
C ASP A 96 12.11 -5.64 -8.00
N ILE A 97 11.50 -4.53 -8.41
CA ILE A 97 12.17 -3.22 -8.36
C ILE A 97 11.70 -2.44 -7.14
N ILE A 98 12.63 -1.71 -6.53
CA ILE A 98 12.37 -0.90 -5.35
C ILE A 98 12.81 0.55 -5.57
N THR A 99 12.20 1.48 -4.84
CA THR A 99 12.64 2.88 -4.81
C THR A 99 14.04 2.99 -4.23
N ASN A 100 14.89 3.90 -4.75
CA ASN A 100 16.21 4.18 -4.15
C ASN A 100 16.10 4.83 -2.77
N SER A 101 15.02 5.60 -2.56
CA SER A 101 14.74 6.26 -1.27
C SER A 101 13.82 5.42 -0.40
N VAL A 102 13.94 5.63 0.92
CA VAL A 102 13.05 5.04 1.93
C VAL A 102 12.04 6.06 2.42
N TYR A 103 10.87 5.59 2.84
CA TYR A 103 9.76 6.43 3.27
C TYR A 103 9.12 5.86 4.53
N ARG A 104 8.79 6.77 5.47
CA ARG A 104 8.10 6.43 6.72
C ARG A 104 6.59 6.68 6.59
N ASN A 105 6.24 7.94 6.40
CA ASN A 105 4.86 8.38 6.20
C ASN A 105 4.74 8.96 4.80
N PHE A 106 3.80 8.47 4.03
CA PHE A 106 3.66 8.86 2.63
C PHE A 106 2.26 8.60 2.07
N ALA A 107 1.93 9.32 1.02
CA ALA A 107 0.88 8.97 0.08
C ALA A 107 1.53 8.56 -1.25
N PHE A 108 1.19 7.38 -1.76
CA PHE A 108 1.73 6.80 -2.98
C PHE A 108 0.61 6.54 -3.98
N SER A 109 0.83 6.90 -5.22
CA SER A 109 -0.13 6.80 -6.32
C SER A 109 0.52 6.12 -7.50
N VAL A 110 -0.18 5.16 -8.12
CA VAL A 110 0.28 4.45 -9.31
C VAL A 110 -0.90 3.94 -10.14
N ASP A 111 -0.76 4.00 -11.47
CA ASP A 111 -1.64 3.29 -12.38
C ASP A 111 -1.03 1.94 -12.74
N TYR A 112 -1.85 0.87 -12.73
CA TYR A 112 -1.44 -0.45 -13.20
C TYR A 112 -2.41 -1.03 -14.22
N LYS A 113 -1.90 -1.91 -15.08
CA LYS A 113 -2.68 -2.63 -16.08
C LYS A 113 -2.25 -4.10 -16.11
N LEU A 114 -3.21 -5.03 -16.12
CA LEU A 114 -2.98 -6.46 -16.02
C LEU A 114 -3.24 -7.19 -17.34
N THR A 115 -2.46 -8.23 -17.59
CA THR A 115 -2.79 -9.30 -18.53
C THR A 115 -3.59 -10.41 -17.85
N LYS A 116 -4.13 -11.34 -18.61
CA LYS A 116 -4.84 -12.52 -18.09
C LYS A 116 -3.93 -13.37 -17.20
N GLY A 117 -4.39 -13.68 -15.99
CA GLY A 117 -3.66 -14.48 -15.02
C GLY A 117 -2.42 -13.78 -14.44
N ALA A 118 -2.32 -12.45 -14.60
CA ALA A 118 -1.20 -11.71 -14.06
C ALA A 118 -1.26 -11.57 -12.52
N ASN A 119 -0.08 -11.58 -11.90
CA ASN A 119 0.12 -11.34 -10.47
C ASN A 119 1.28 -10.38 -10.24
N SER A 120 1.09 -9.47 -9.31
CA SER A 120 2.02 -8.46 -8.86
C SER A 120 1.55 -7.87 -7.53
N GLY A 121 2.22 -6.83 -7.02
CA GLY A 121 1.86 -6.14 -5.78
C GLY A 121 2.67 -4.86 -5.59
N ILE A 122 2.14 -3.98 -4.76
CA ILE A 122 2.90 -2.85 -4.20
C ILE A 122 3.26 -3.22 -2.78
N ILE A 123 4.54 -3.52 -2.54
CA ILE A 123 5.05 -3.87 -1.22
C ILE A 123 5.71 -2.62 -0.64
N PHE A 124 5.49 -2.32 0.63
CA PHE A 124 5.93 -1.06 1.22
C PHE A 124 6.55 -1.25 2.61
N GLN A 125 7.32 -0.23 3.06
CA GLN A 125 8.11 -0.30 4.29
C GLN A 125 9.07 -1.50 4.32
N ILE A 126 9.73 -1.76 3.19
CA ILE A 126 10.60 -2.90 2.98
C ILE A 126 12.00 -2.58 3.51
N ALA A 127 12.58 -3.53 4.24
CA ALA A 127 14.02 -3.52 4.51
C ALA A 127 14.76 -4.18 3.35
N GLU A 128 15.73 -3.47 2.78
CA GLU A 128 16.68 -4.08 1.84
C GLU A 128 17.89 -4.60 2.61
N ASP A 129 18.00 -5.91 2.69
CA ASP A 129 19.09 -6.60 3.38
C ASP A 129 19.25 -8.00 2.74
N PRO A 130 20.46 -8.44 2.37
CA PRO A 130 20.70 -9.75 1.75
C PRO A 130 20.22 -10.97 2.54
N LYS A 131 19.94 -10.81 3.85
CA LYS A 131 19.35 -11.88 4.67
C LYS A 131 17.89 -12.18 4.31
N TYR A 132 17.19 -11.23 3.67
CA TYR A 132 15.84 -11.42 3.18
C TYR A 132 15.89 -11.70 1.68
N LYS A 133 15.33 -12.82 1.28
CA LYS A 133 15.31 -13.22 -0.13
C LYS A 133 14.34 -12.39 -0.96
N PHE A 134 13.23 -11.98 -0.37
CA PHE A 134 12.15 -11.28 -1.06
C PHE A 134 11.64 -10.08 -0.26
N PRO A 135 11.19 -9.00 -0.91
CA PRO A 135 10.60 -7.83 -0.26
C PRO A 135 9.43 -8.16 0.68
N TYR A 136 8.59 -9.12 0.32
CA TYR A 136 7.43 -9.51 1.11
C TYR A 136 7.78 -10.18 2.45
N GLU A 137 9.04 -10.53 2.70
CA GLU A 137 9.45 -11.06 4.01
C GLU A 137 9.44 -9.99 5.09
N THR A 138 9.44 -8.72 4.69
CA THR A 138 9.49 -7.59 5.63
C THR A 138 8.32 -6.62 5.46
N GLY A 139 7.82 -6.42 4.24
CA GLY A 139 6.82 -5.40 3.89
C GLY A 139 5.41 -5.94 3.66
N PRO A 140 4.38 -5.21 4.13
CA PRO A 140 3.00 -5.46 3.73
C PRO A 140 2.80 -5.21 2.23
N GLU A 141 1.81 -5.89 1.66
CA GLU A 141 1.53 -5.85 0.23
C GLU A 141 0.10 -5.39 -0.07
N PHE A 142 -0.05 -4.39 -0.94
CA PHE A 142 -1.29 -4.08 -1.63
C PHE A 142 -1.36 -4.93 -2.89
N GLN A 143 -2.22 -5.94 -2.87
CA GLN A 143 -2.30 -6.98 -3.90
C GLN A 143 -2.78 -6.45 -5.25
N VAL A 144 -2.07 -6.82 -6.31
CA VAL A 144 -2.36 -6.52 -7.73
C VAL A 144 -2.41 -7.83 -8.51
N ILE A 145 -3.60 -8.39 -8.74
CA ILE A 145 -3.77 -9.71 -9.34
C ILE A 145 -5.02 -9.80 -10.23
N ASP A 146 -4.95 -10.53 -11.32
CA ASP A 146 -6.13 -11.00 -12.02
C ASP A 146 -6.70 -12.24 -11.31
N HIS A 147 -7.40 -12.01 -10.22
CA HIS A 147 -7.98 -13.09 -9.42
C HIS A 147 -9.12 -13.84 -10.13
N THR A 148 -9.66 -13.30 -11.23
CA THR A 148 -10.74 -13.92 -12.01
C THR A 148 -10.23 -15.07 -12.89
N ASN A 149 -9.00 -14.93 -13.41
CA ASN A 149 -8.36 -15.92 -14.28
C ASN A 149 -7.15 -16.60 -13.62
N TRP A 150 -6.99 -16.43 -12.31
CA TRP A 150 -5.97 -17.16 -11.56
C TRP A 150 -6.29 -18.65 -11.55
N PRO A 151 -5.31 -19.55 -11.77
CA PRO A 151 -5.58 -20.98 -11.92
C PRO A 151 -6.12 -21.64 -10.64
N ASP A 152 -5.73 -21.15 -9.48
CA ASP A 152 -6.13 -21.72 -8.20
C ASP A 152 -7.24 -20.88 -7.55
N LYS A 153 -8.03 -21.52 -6.67
CA LYS A 153 -8.99 -20.81 -5.86
C LYS A 153 -8.27 -19.91 -4.85
N LEU A 154 -8.53 -18.62 -4.93
CA LEU A 154 -8.02 -17.63 -3.99
C LEU A 154 -9.01 -17.41 -2.83
N GLU A 155 -8.48 -17.16 -1.64
CA GLU A 155 -9.23 -16.61 -0.53
C GLU A 155 -9.41 -15.09 -0.73
N ASP A 156 -10.41 -14.49 -0.08
CA ASP A 156 -10.69 -13.05 -0.24
C ASP A 156 -9.48 -12.17 0.11
N VAL A 157 -8.67 -12.57 1.09
CA VAL A 157 -7.43 -11.87 1.49
C VAL A 157 -6.29 -11.97 0.46
N GLN A 158 -6.48 -12.71 -0.63
CA GLN A 158 -5.51 -12.88 -1.73
C GLN A 158 -5.99 -12.20 -3.02
N THR A 159 -7.19 -11.62 -3.03
CA THR A 159 -7.76 -11.01 -4.22
C THR A 159 -7.23 -9.60 -4.47
N ASN A 160 -7.42 -9.11 -5.70
CA ASN A 160 -6.99 -7.76 -6.09
C ASN A 160 -7.54 -6.70 -5.14
N GLY A 161 -6.68 -5.83 -4.64
CA GLY A 161 -7.06 -4.78 -3.70
C GLY A 161 -6.91 -5.15 -2.22
N ALA A 162 -6.66 -6.41 -1.89
CA ALA A 162 -6.42 -6.85 -0.51
C ALA A 162 -5.12 -6.26 0.07
N ASN A 163 -5.03 -6.15 1.39
CA ASN A 163 -3.75 -6.26 2.08
C ASN A 163 -3.45 -7.76 2.20
N TYR A 164 -2.53 -8.25 1.37
CA TYR A 164 -2.33 -9.67 1.09
C TYR A 164 -2.16 -10.51 2.36
N ALA A 165 -2.97 -11.57 2.46
CA ALA A 165 -3.01 -12.50 3.58
C ALA A 165 -3.27 -11.88 4.96
N MET A 166 -3.87 -10.65 5.00
CA MET A 166 -4.26 -9.95 6.22
C MET A 166 -5.72 -9.47 6.15
N TYR A 167 -6.02 -8.55 5.24
CA TYR A 167 -7.33 -7.92 5.15
C TYR A 167 -7.91 -8.06 3.74
N PRO A 168 -9.12 -8.62 3.60
CA PRO A 168 -9.80 -8.67 2.31
C PRO A 168 -10.25 -7.27 1.89
N PRO A 169 -10.42 -7.02 0.58
CA PRO A 169 -10.98 -5.75 0.12
C PRO A 169 -12.47 -5.66 0.47
N MET A 170 -12.88 -4.52 1.03
CA MET A 170 -14.28 -4.20 1.37
C MET A 170 -15.16 -4.00 0.13
N ALA A 171 -14.55 -3.72 -1.02
CA ALA A 171 -15.21 -3.54 -2.31
C ALA A 171 -14.28 -4.00 -3.43
N LYS A 172 -14.83 -4.28 -4.61
CA LYS A 172 -14.11 -4.82 -5.77
C LYS A 172 -14.24 -3.85 -6.98
N PRO A 173 -13.72 -2.61 -6.91
CA PRO A 173 -13.89 -1.59 -7.95
C PRO A 173 -12.90 -1.73 -9.11
N TYR A 174 -12.28 -2.88 -9.29
CA TYR A 174 -11.31 -3.10 -10.37
C TYR A 174 -11.98 -3.07 -11.75
N LYS A 175 -11.23 -2.55 -12.71
CA LYS A 175 -11.64 -2.48 -14.11
C LYS A 175 -11.29 -3.77 -14.87
N PRO A 176 -11.91 -4.02 -16.04
CA PRO A 176 -11.61 -5.16 -16.90
C PRO A 176 -10.11 -5.29 -17.24
N LEU A 177 -9.70 -6.49 -17.61
CA LEU A 177 -8.33 -6.74 -18.09
C LEU A 177 -7.98 -5.84 -19.28
N GLY A 178 -6.74 -5.37 -19.30
CA GLY A 178 -6.25 -4.44 -20.31
C GLY A 178 -6.61 -2.99 -20.07
N GLU A 179 -7.43 -2.67 -19.08
CA GLU A 179 -7.71 -1.30 -18.66
C GLU A 179 -6.79 -0.86 -17.51
N TRP A 180 -6.53 0.46 -17.46
CA TRP A 180 -5.75 1.07 -16.40
C TRP A 180 -6.56 1.20 -15.11
N ASN A 181 -6.08 0.59 -14.02
CA ASN A 181 -6.57 0.77 -12.68
C ASN A 181 -5.70 1.78 -11.94
N HIS A 182 -6.28 2.56 -11.06
CA HIS A 182 -5.58 3.53 -10.22
C HIS A 182 -5.54 3.05 -8.77
N LEU A 183 -4.33 2.90 -8.24
CA LEU A 183 -4.06 2.52 -6.86
C LEU A 183 -3.51 3.72 -6.09
N PHE A 184 -4.03 3.92 -4.89
CA PHE A 184 -3.57 4.95 -3.98
C PHE A 184 -3.40 4.37 -2.57
N LEU A 185 -2.23 4.55 -2.01
CA LEU A 185 -1.84 4.03 -0.70
C LEU A 185 -1.44 5.18 0.21
N VAL A 186 -2.02 5.24 1.41
CA VAL A 186 -1.59 6.17 2.46
C VAL A 186 -1.07 5.39 3.65
N VAL A 187 0.14 5.72 4.08
CA VAL A 187 0.77 5.25 5.32
C VAL A 187 1.04 6.47 6.18
N ASP A 188 0.34 6.61 7.32
CA ASP A 188 0.51 7.72 8.26
C ASP A 188 0.60 7.16 9.70
N GLY A 189 1.82 7.01 10.20
CA GLY A 189 2.11 6.27 11.42
C GLY A 189 1.72 4.81 11.29
N ASN A 190 0.86 4.34 12.18
CA ASN A 190 0.34 2.98 12.14
C ASN A 190 -0.90 2.82 11.23
N TYR A 191 -1.46 3.92 10.72
CA TYR A 191 -2.68 3.86 9.91
C TYR A 191 -2.37 3.68 8.44
N VAL A 192 -2.96 2.67 7.84
CA VAL A 192 -2.83 2.36 6.42
C VAL A 192 -4.21 2.39 5.77
N THR A 193 -4.30 3.10 4.64
CA THR A 193 -5.49 3.14 3.79
C THR A 193 -5.12 2.80 2.37
N GLN A 194 -5.83 1.82 1.80
CA GLN A 194 -5.72 1.41 0.40
C GLN A 194 -6.96 1.84 -0.35
N ILE A 195 -6.78 2.58 -1.45
CA ILE A 195 -7.83 3.05 -2.34
C ILE A 195 -7.58 2.46 -3.72
N LEU A 196 -8.60 1.91 -4.33
CA LEU A 196 -8.58 1.38 -5.68
C LEU A 196 -9.72 2.01 -6.47
N ASN A 197 -9.41 2.67 -7.60
CA ASN A 197 -10.40 3.31 -8.48
C ASN A 197 -11.45 4.12 -7.69
N ASP A 198 -10.98 5.08 -6.89
CA ASP A 198 -11.79 6.01 -6.10
C ASP A 198 -12.48 5.42 -4.85
N VAL A 199 -12.35 4.11 -4.61
CA VAL A 199 -13.02 3.43 -3.51
C VAL A 199 -11.99 2.95 -2.48
N ILE A 200 -12.23 3.25 -1.21
CA ILE A 200 -11.45 2.68 -0.12
C ILE A 200 -11.74 1.18 -0.07
N VAL A 201 -10.70 0.38 -0.28
CA VAL A 201 -10.82 -1.08 -0.28
C VAL A 201 -10.30 -1.72 1.00
N VAL A 202 -9.31 -1.11 1.66
CA VAL A 202 -8.77 -1.59 2.95
C VAL A 202 -8.40 -0.41 3.84
N ARG A 203 -8.70 -0.53 5.13
CA ARG A 203 -8.16 0.32 6.20
C ARG A 203 -7.78 -0.53 7.39
N TYR A 204 -6.61 -0.28 7.96
CA TYR A 204 -6.21 -0.94 9.20
C TYR A 204 -5.24 -0.09 10.01
N GLU A 205 -5.11 -0.44 11.28
CA GLU A 205 -4.08 0.08 12.18
C GLU A 205 -3.02 -1.00 12.42
N LYS A 206 -1.82 -0.79 11.89
CA LYS A 206 -0.64 -1.64 12.13
C LYS A 206 -0.35 -1.69 13.63
N ASN A 207 0.05 -2.84 14.14
CA ASN A 207 0.34 -3.08 15.54
C ASN A 207 -0.89 -3.04 16.48
N SER A 208 -2.12 -2.89 15.98
CA SER A 208 -3.32 -3.12 16.79
C SER A 208 -3.42 -4.58 17.24
N GLU A 209 -4.25 -4.87 18.24
CA GLU A 209 -4.45 -6.24 18.71
C GLU A 209 -5.04 -7.14 17.62
N GLU A 210 -5.93 -6.62 16.78
CA GLU A 210 -6.47 -7.32 15.62
C GLU A 210 -5.37 -7.65 14.61
N TRP A 211 -4.54 -6.66 14.25
CA TRP A 211 -3.45 -6.83 13.30
C TRP A 211 -2.44 -7.88 13.79
N LYS A 212 -2.05 -7.84 15.08
CA LYS A 212 -1.16 -8.82 15.68
C LYS A 212 -1.76 -10.23 15.61
N LYS A 213 -3.03 -10.36 15.98
CA LYS A 213 -3.74 -11.66 15.92
C LYS A 213 -3.75 -12.24 14.52
N LEU A 214 -4.01 -11.42 13.48
CA LEU A 214 -4.00 -11.86 12.08
C LEU A 214 -2.58 -12.28 11.65
N LYS A 215 -1.56 -11.49 11.98
CA LYS A 215 -0.17 -11.80 11.70
C LYS A 215 0.26 -13.13 12.32
N ASP A 216 -0.07 -13.33 13.58
CA ASP A 216 0.37 -14.47 14.37
C ASP A 216 -0.41 -15.76 14.08
N SER A 217 -1.54 -15.68 13.37
CA SER A 217 -2.38 -16.83 13.02
C SER A 217 -2.36 -17.19 11.53
N GLY A 218 -1.76 -16.37 10.67
CA GLY A 218 -1.76 -16.51 9.22
C GLY A 218 -0.40 -16.86 8.62
N LYS A 219 -0.26 -16.57 7.33
CA LYS A 219 0.98 -16.76 6.56
C LYS A 219 2.20 -16.16 7.25
N TRP A 220 2.01 -15.01 7.89
CA TRP A 220 3.10 -14.15 8.36
C TRP A 220 3.76 -14.63 9.65
N VAL A 221 3.21 -15.65 10.32
CA VAL A 221 3.86 -16.31 11.48
C VAL A 221 5.25 -16.84 11.13
N ASN A 222 5.47 -17.22 9.87
CA ASN A 222 6.75 -17.73 9.37
C ASN A 222 7.75 -16.64 8.97
N PHE A 223 7.35 -15.35 9.04
CA PHE A 223 8.14 -14.20 8.67
C PHE A 223 8.22 -13.21 9.85
N PRO A 224 9.12 -13.44 10.82
CA PRO A 224 9.13 -12.70 12.10
C PRO A 224 9.36 -11.19 11.94
N ASP A 225 10.03 -10.77 10.87
CA ASP A 225 10.32 -9.37 10.58
C ASP A 225 9.25 -8.71 9.67
N TRP A 226 8.22 -9.45 9.24
CA TRP A 226 7.13 -8.90 8.45
C TRP A 226 6.36 -7.81 9.21
N GLY A 227 6.20 -6.64 8.57
CA GLY A 227 5.50 -5.50 9.17
C GLY A 227 6.20 -4.85 10.36
N LYS A 228 7.47 -5.19 10.62
CA LYS A 228 8.24 -4.68 11.76
C LYS A 228 8.77 -3.26 11.54
N PHE A 229 9.07 -2.93 10.29
CA PHE A 229 9.70 -1.66 9.95
C PHE A 229 8.64 -0.56 9.76
N ASP A 230 8.95 0.65 10.27
CA ASP A 230 8.11 1.84 10.11
C ASP A 230 8.58 2.73 8.96
N GLU A 231 9.74 2.42 8.39
CA GLU A 231 10.36 3.09 7.27
C GLU A 231 11.01 2.06 6.36
N GLY A 232 10.95 2.27 5.06
CA GLY A 232 11.55 1.36 4.10
C GLY A 232 11.26 1.75 2.66
N HIS A 233 11.72 0.92 1.75
CA HIS A 233 11.50 1.09 0.31
C HIS A 233 10.06 0.73 -0.08
N ILE A 234 9.67 1.16 -1.28
CA ILE A 234 8.43 0.73 -1.94
C ILE A 234 8.82 -0.11 -3.15
N SER A 235 8.19 -1.28 -3.29
CA SER A 235 8.45 -2.22 -4.38
C SER A 235 7.29 -2.28 -5.37
N LEU A 236 7.63 -2.49 -6.65
CA LEU A 236 6.76 -3.08 -7.64
C LEU A 236 7.17 -4.54 -7.80
N GLN A 237 6.27 -5.46 -7.42
CA GLN A 237 6.58 -6.89 -7.41
C GLN A 237 6.57 -7.47 -8.82
N ASN A 238 7.53 -8.36 -9.11
CA ASN A 238 7.58 -9.18 -10.31
C ASN A 238 7.26 -10.65 -9.97
N HIS A 239 6.12 -11.12 -10.40
CA HIS A 239 5.69 -12.52 -10.22
C HIS A 239 5.75 -13.34 -11.52
N GLY A 240 6.58 -12.90 -12.49
CA GLY A 240 6.83 -13.61 -13.76
C GLY A 240 5.74 -13.43 -14.84
N THR A 241 4.77 -12.57 -14.61
CA THR A 241 3.67 -12.28 -15.55
C THR A 241 3.65 -10.81 -15.96
N LYS A 242 3.19 -10.50 -17.16
CA LYS A 242 3.24 -9.14 -17.70
C LYS A 242 2.23 -8.22 -17.02
N VAL A 243 2.76 -7.17 -16.36
CA VAL A 243 2.02 -6.06 -15.76
C VAL A 243 2.69 -4.77 -16.18
N TRP A 244 1.91 -3.69 -16.34
CA TRP A 244 2.42 -2.34 -16.61
C TRP A 244 2.13 -1.44 -15.44
N TYR A 245 3.11 -0.55 -15.13
CA TYR A 245 3.00 0.50 -14.11
C TYR A 245 3.40 1.84 -14.70
N ARG A 246 2.60 2.89 -14.47
CA ARG A 246 2.89 4.25 -14.88
C ARG A 246 2.32 5.26 -13.89
N ASN A 247 2.56 6.54 -14.14
CA ASN A 247 1.99 7.63 -13.36
C ASN A 247 2.29 7.50 -11.86
N ILE A 248 3.56 7.13 -11.57
CA ILE A 248 4.01 6.84 -10.20
C ILE A 248 4.36 8.14 -9.50
N LYS A 249 3.59 8.49 -8.48
CA LYS A 249 3.74 9.72 -7.72
C LYS A 249 3.81 9.42 -6.22
N LEU A 250 4.53 10.24 -5.48
CA LEU A 250 4.64 10.13 -4.03
C LEU A 250 4.64 11.51 -3.38
N LYS A 251 4.01 11.58 -2.21
CA LYS A 251 4.07 12.73 -1.30
C LYS A 251 4.52 12.24 0.06
N VAL A 252 5.59 12.82 0.60
CA VAL A 252 6.02 12.60 2.00
C VAL A 252 5.06 13.34 2.93
N LEU A 253 4.65 12.69 4.04
CA LEU A 253 3.64 13.20 4.98
C LEU A 253 4.23 13.63 6.33
#